data_a8b15f9b74902ec67ecffe17773be2d5
#
_entry.id   a8b15f9b74902ec67ecffe17773be2d5
#
_cell.length_a   1.000
_cell.length_b   1.000
_cell.length_c   1.000
_cell.angle_alpha   90.00
_cell.angle_beta   90.00
_cell.angle_gamma   90.00
#
_symmetry.space_group_name_H-M   'P 1'
#
loop_
_entity.id
_entity.type
_entity.pdbx_description
1 polymer ?
#
loop_
_entity_poly.entity_id
_entity_poly.type
_entity_poly.pdbx_seq_one_letter_code
_entity_poly.pdbx_strand_id
1 'polypeptide(L)'
;FNYTANLILRAKPDFEYAREPLLRRMPNGDLVCVCLSGGKTEPSNQNLVIISRSKDDGCTWSAPEIIFQHSERAVWATELFCHDNTVCLFLMTYYAPSRYRELILYRSFSTDNGETWSEPQSLPNGIISGSVRQGIVLSNGSWVFPIYWQECCGAWDWKLHSVPNDGIDENWPFRCGVLRTEDNGKSFHIEGYLKAQTPLWENNIAEYENGKLVMLMRAEFT
;
A
#
# COMPACT_ATOMS: atom_id res chain seq x y z
N PHE A 1 -20.82 23.55 -11.64
CA PHE A 1 -20.75 22.27 -10.91
C PHE A 1 -21.10 22.52 -9.45
N ASN A 2 -22.15 21.89 -8.94
CA ASN A 2 -22.43 21.87 -7.50
C ASN A 2 -21.64 20.70 -6.90
N TYR A 3 -20.79 20.97 -5.93
CA TYR A 3 -20.13 19.94 -5.16
C TYR A 3 -20.40 20.13 -3.67
N THR A 4 -20.50 19.05 -2.95
CA THR A 4 -20.51 19.01 -1.49
C THR A 4 -19.21 18.42 -1.00
N ALA A 5 -18.60 19.03 0.01
CA ALA A 5 -17.41 18.51 0.65
C ALA A 5 -17.78 17.98 2.03
N ASN A 6 -17.49 16.71 2.28
CA ASN A 6 -17.70 16.07 3.57
C ASN A 6 -16.35 15.74 4.21
N LEU A 7 -16.23 15.96 5.51
CA LEU A 7 -15.03 15.66 6.27
C LEU A 7 -15.06 14.18 6.68
N ILE A 8 -14.14 13.38 6.14
CA ILE A 8 -14.02 11.96 6.47
C ILE A 8 -13.36 11.79 7.85
N LEU A 9 -12.28 12.53 8.07
CA LEU A 9 -11.46 12.42 9.26
C LEU A 9 -11.05 13.81 9.75
N ARG A 10 -11.10 14.00 11.05
CA ARG A 10 -10.54 15.17 11.70
C ARG A 10 -9.44 14.74 12.67
N ALA A 11 -8.30 15.41 12.66
CA ALA A 11 -7.25 15.20 13.65
C ALA A 11 -7.83 15.26 15.08
N LYS A 12 -7.47 14.27 15.88
CA LYS A 12 -7.83 14.11 17.29
C LYS A 12 -6.56 13.76 18.07
N PRO A 13 -6.54 13.85 19.40
CA PRO A 13 -5.34 13.51 20.17
C PRO A 13 -4.75 12.13 19.87
N ASP A 14 -5.60 11.15 19.55
CA ASP A 14 -5.16 9.80 19.21
C ASP A 14 -4.76 9.64 17.73
N PHE A 15 -5.20 10.58 16.87
CA PHE A 15 -4.97 10.58 15.42
C PHE A 15 -4.63 12.00 14.95
N GLU A 16 -3.55 12.56 15.50
CA GLU A 16 -3.12 13.93 15.20
C GLU A 16 -2.69 14.13 13.73
N TYR A 17 -2.44 13.03 13.03
CA TYR A 17 -1.87 13.01 11.71
C TYR A 17 -2.67 12.09 10.80
N ALA A 18 -2.99 12.53 9.59
CA ALA A 18 -3.66 11.71 8.58
C ALA A 18 -3.11 12.04 7.19
N ARG A 19 -2.60 11.02 6.50
CA ARG A 19 -2.04 11.11 5.14
C ARG A 19 -2.33 9.86 4.31
N GLU A 20 -1.98 9.91 3.03
CA GLU A 20 -2.07 8.80 2.09
C GLU A 20 -3.46 8.14 2.07
N PRO A 21 -4.55 8.90 1.86
CA PRO A 21 -5.89 8.32 1.86
C PRO A 21 -6.11 7.41 0.66
N LEU A 22 -6.61 6.22 0.92
CA LEU A 22 -7.07 5.26 -0.07
C LEU A 22 -8.59 5.15 0.05
N LEU A 23 -9.32 5.62 -0.94
CA LEU A 23 -10.79 5.57 -0.97
C LEU A 23 -11.24 4.53 -1.99
N ARG A 24 -12.01 3.55 -1.55
CA ARG A 24 -12.59 2.51 -2.42
C ARG A 24 -14.03 2.22 -2.05
N ARG A 25 -14.78 1.78 -3.03
CA ARG A 25 -16.10 1.18 -2.83
C ARG A 25 -15.93 -0.31 -2.61
N MET A 26 -16.47 -0.81 -1.50
CA MET A 26 -16.46 -2.23 -1.19
C MET A 26 -17.51 -3.01 -2.02
N PRO A 27 -17.38 -4.33 -2.14
CA PRO A 27 -18.35 -5.15 -2.86
C PRO A 27 -19.80 -4.99 -2.39
N ASN A 28 -20.03 -4.72 -1.11
CA ASN A 28 -21.36 -4.45 -0.55
C ASN A 28 -21.90 -3.03 -0.81
N GLY A 29 -21.13 -2.18 -1.49
CA GLY A 29 -21.50 -0.80 -1.83
C GLY A 29 -21.01 0.27 -0.85
N ASP A 30 -20.53 -0.09 0.33
CA ASP A 30 -19.96 0.87 1.29
C ASP A 30 -18.73 1.58 0.71
N LEU A 31 -18.53 2.83 1.09
CA LEU A 31 -17.26 3.52 0.87
C LEU A 31 -16.34 3.29 2.08
N VAL A 32 -15.11 2.98 1.80
CA VAL A 32 -14.06 2.80 2.82
C VAL A 32 -12.91 3.71 2.52
N CYS A 33 -12.46 4.45 3.54
CA CYS A 33 -11.27 5.27 3.51
C CYS A 33 -10.25 4.70 4.48
N VAL A 34 -9.09 4.30 3.96
CA VAL A 34 -7.94 3.85 4.75
C VAL A 34 -6.88 4.94 4.69
N CYS A 35 -6.28 5.28 5.83
CA CYS A 35 -5.27 6.34 5.92
C CYS A 35 -4.09 5.90 6.78
N LEU A 36 -2.93 6.49 6.48
CA LEU A 36 -1.82 6.57 7.43
C LEU A 36 -2.20 7.55 8.56
N SER A 37 -1.93 7.16 9.79
CA SER A 37 -2.10 8.01 10.98
C SER A 37 -1.05 7.67 12.05
N GLY A 38 -1.21 8.24 13.26
CA GLY A 38 -0.32 8.01 14.39
C GLY A 38 1.03 8.70 14.27
N GLY A 39 1.60 9.05 15.42
CA GLY A 39 2.82 9.85 15.49
C GLY A 39 2.59 11.30 15.09
N LYS A 40 3.63 12.13 15.24
CA LYS A 40 3.58 13.57 14.92
C LYS A 40 4.08 13.90 13.53
N THR A 41 4.76 12.97 12.90
CA THR A 41 5.42 13.14 11.59
C THR A 41 5.34 11.87 10.77
N GLU A 42 5.65 11.99 9.50
CA GLU A 42 6.00 10.92 8.60
C GLU A 42 7.44 11.14 8.12
N PRO A 43 8.35 10.15 8.28
CA PRO A 43 8.12 8.87 8.93
C PRO A 43 8.23 8.93 10.46
N SER A 44 7.46 8.09 11.12
CA SER A 44 7.59 7.81 12.55
C SER A 44 7.29 6.35 12.79
N ASN A 45 8.04 5.67 13.64
CA ASN A 45 7.73 4.28 14.01
C ASN A 45 6.36 4.13 14.71
N GLN A 46 5.73 5.23 15.08
CA GLN A 46 4.37 5.27 15.61
C GLN A 46 3.28 5.35 14.54
N ASN A 47 3.66 5.46 13.26
CA ASN A 47 2.69 5.48 12.19
C ASN A 47 1.96 4.13 12.10
N LEU A 48 0.66 4.20 11.89
CA LEU A 48 -0.28 3.10 11.86
C LEU A 48 -1.35 3.33 10.78
N VAL A 49 -2.13 2.33 10.51
CA VAL A 49 -3.20 2.38 9.50
C VAL A 49 -4.55 2.41 10.19
N ILE A 50 -5.35 3.40 9.83
CA ILE A 50 -6.73 3.56 10.28
C ILE A 50 -7.71 3.39 9.13
N ILE A 51 -8.94 3.04 9.45
CA ILE A 51 -10.05 2.88 8.53
C ILE A 51 -11.26 3.69 9.02
N SER A 52 -11.99 4.25 8.09
CA SER A 52 -13.31 4.86 8.31
C SER A 52 -14.25 4.44 7.20
N ARG A 53 -15.53 4.26 7.51
CA ARG A 53 -16.54 3.70 6.61
C ARG A 53 -17.75 4.62 6.46
N SER A 54 -18.27 4.70 5.25
CA SER A 54 -19.56 5.32 4.95
C SER A 54 -20.51 4.30 4.32
N LYS A 55 -21.75 4.26 4.82
CA LYS A 55 -22.85 3.41 4.33
C LYS A 55 -23.91 4.22 3.56
N ASP A 56 -23.64 5.50 3.33
CA ASP A 56 -24.57 6.47 2.74
C ASP A 56 -23.91 7.34 1.67
N ASP A 57 -23.09 6.72 0.84
CA ASP A 57 -22.36 7.35 -0.28
C ASP A 57 -21.51 8.58 0.13
N GLY A 58 -20.90 8.50 1.31
CA GLY A 58 -19.97 9.53 1.80
C GLY A 58 -20.64 10.68 2.53
N CYS A 59 -21.95 10.62 2.79
CA CYS A 59 -22.65 11.65 3.55
C CYS A 59 -22.22 11.66 5.01
N THR A 60 -22.10 10.46 5.61
CA THR A 60 -21.58 10.32 6.98
C THR A 60 -20.50 9.23 7.03
N TRP A 61 -19.62 9.33 8.02
CA TRP A 61 -18.49 8.43 8.20
C TRP A 61 -18.38 7.94 9.64
N SER A 62 -18.01 6.67 9.80
CA SER A 62 -17.75 6.11 11.12
C SER A 62 -16.56 6.81 11.79
N ALA A 63 -16.48 6.68 13.11
CA ALA A 63 -15.23 6.99 13.80
C ALA A 63 -14.07 6.15 13.23
N PRO A 64 -12.85 6.71 13.14
CA PRO A 64 -11.70 5.96 12.67
C PRO A 64 -11.32 4.85 13.67
N GLU A 65 -10.93 3.70 13.13
CA GLU A 65 -10.47 2.54 13.88
C GLU A 65 -9.08 2.13 13.40
N ILE A 66 -8.22 1.66 14.32
CA ILE A 66 -6.90 1.14 13.96
C ILE A 66 -7.08 -0.27 13.41
N ILE A 67 -6.59 -0.51 12.20
CA ILE A 67 -6.62 -1.84 11.58
C ILE A 67 -5.24 -2.50 11.52
N PHE A 68 -4.17 -1.71 11.39
CA PHE A 68 -2.80 -2.24 11.42
C PHE A 68 -1.87 -1.29 12.17
N GLN A 69 -1.07 -1.87 13.04
CA GLN A 69 0.03 -1.21 13.75
C GLN A 69 1.15 -2.21 13.99
N HIS A 70 2.35 -1.71 14.17
CA HIS A 70 3.52 -2.51 14.51
C HIS A 70 4.22 -1.91 15.73
N SER A 71 4.80 -2.75 16.60
CA SER A 71 5.42 -2.28 17.86
C SER A 71 6.67 -1.40 17.65
N GLU A 72 7.39 -1.59 16.55
CA GLU A 72 8.70 -0.97 16.34
C GLU A 72 8.85 -0.26 14.98
N ARG A 73 7.92 -0.46 14.08
CA ARG A 73 8.00 0.04 12.70
C ARG A 73 6.76 0.86 12.35
N ALA A 74 6.95 1.86 11.51
CA ALA A 74 5.83 2.51 10.84
C ALA A 74 5.08 1.52 9.95
N VAL A 75 3.76 1.66 9.84
CA VAL A 75 2.92 0.88 8.93
C VAL A 75 2.16 1.82 8.02
N TRP A 76 2.23 1.56 6.73
CA TRP A 76 1.43 2.24 5.70
C TRP A 76 0.57 1.26 4.93
N ALA A 77 -0.65 1.68 4.61
CA ALA A 77 -1.40 1.08 3.53
C ALA A 77 -1.00 1.78 2.23
N THR A 78 -0.58 1.02 1.24
CA THR A 78 -0.08 1.57 -0.03
C THR A 78 -1.05 1.36 -1.19
N GLU A 79 -1.91 0.35 -1.11
CA GLU A 79 -3.04 0.13 -2.00
C GLU A 79 -4.16 -0.65 -1.31
N LEU A 80 -5.39 -0.17 -1.48
CA LEU A 80 -6.63 -0.90 -1.14
C LEU A 80 -7.28 -1.34 -2.44
N PHE A 81 -7.08 -2.59 -2.82
CA PHE A 81 -7.58 -3.14 -4.07
C PHE A 81 -8.88 -3.90 -3.85
N CYS A 82 -9.89 -3.54 -4.65
CA CYS A 82 -11.19 -4.21 -4.66
C CYS A 82 -11.54 -4.61 -6.09
N HIS A 83 -11.74 -5.89 -6.32
CA HIS A 83 -12.21 -6.41 -7.59
C HIS A 83 -13.10 -7.64 -7.34
N ASP A 84 -14.30 -7.65 -7.91
CA ASP A 84 -15.35 -8.61 -7.62
C ASP A 84 -15.57 -8.71 -6.08
N ASN A 85 -15.40 -9.90 -5.52
CA ASN A 85 -15.53 -10.14 -4.08
C ASN A 85 -14.18 -10.19 -3.36
N THR A 86 -13.09 -9.79 -4.02
CA THR A 86 -11.76 -9.77 -3.41
C THR A 86 -11.46 -8.37 -2.89
N VAL A 87 -11.14 -8.29 -1.61
CA VAL A 87 -10.62 -7.08 -0.97
C VAL A 87 -9.24 -7.39 -0.43
N CYS A 88 -8.25 -6.71 -0.96
CA CYS A 88 -6.85 -6.88 -0.60
C CYS A 88 -6.23 -5.53 -0.23
N LEU A 89 -5.59 -5.47 0.92
CA LEU A 89 -4.83 -4.32 1.37
C LEU A 89 -3.34 -4.64 1.28
N PHE A 90 -2.61 -3.87 0.49
CA PHE A 90 -1.15 -3.91 0.48
C PHE A 90 -0.63 -2.96 1.57
N LEU A 91 0.26 -3.49 2.36
CA LEU A 91 0.87 -2.82 3.50
C LEU A 91 2.37 -2.75 3.31
N MET A 92 2.95 -1.70 3.80
CA MET A 92 4.40 -1.53 3.86
C MET A 92 4.78 -1.22 5.29
N THR A 93 5.80 -1.89 5.81
CA THR A 93 6.43 -1.47 7.05
C THR A 93 7.74 -0.77 6.76
N TYR A 94 8.09 0.17 7.62
CA TYR A 94 9.25 1.01 7.50
C TYR A 94 9.87 1.33 8.86
N TYR A 95 11.17 1.21 8.95
CA TYR A 95 11.91 1.63 10.13
C TYR A 95 12.41 3.06 9.94
N ALA A 96 11.84 4.03 10.66
CA ALA A 96 12.08 5.45 10.44
C ALA A 96 13.57 5.85 10.42
N PRO A 97 14.46 5.30 11.28
CA PRO A 97 15.88 5.59 11.21
C PRO A 97 16.60 5.14 9.94
N SER A 98 16.03 4.19 9.17
CA SER A 98 16.63 3.68 7.93
C SER A 98 16.56 4.63 6.74
N ARG A 99 15.86 5.75 6.87
CA ARG A 99 15.68 6.76 5.81
C ARG A 99 15.17 6.17 4.49
N TYR A 100 14.03 5.45 4.55
CA TYR A 100 13.33 4.82 3.41
C TYR A 100 14.10 3.69 2.71
N ARG A 101 15.01 3.01 3.40
CA ARG A 101 15.79 1.91 2.84
C ARG A 101 15.23 0.53 3.14
N GLU A 102 14.44 0.39 4.20
CA GLU A 102 13.89 -0.89 4.64
C GLU A 102 12.38 -0.93 4.47
N LEU A 103 11.92 -1.00 3.24
CA LEU A 103 10.50 -1.11 2.93
C LEU A 103 10.13 -2.59 2.83
N ILE A 104 9.35 -3.12 3.76
CA ILE A 104 8.91 -4.51 3.72
C ILE A 104 7.45 -4.55 3.36
N LEU A 105 7.15 -5.31 2.31
CA LEU A 105 5.84 -5.41 1.69
C LEU A 105 5.06 -6.60 2.22
N TYR A 106 3.81 -6.34 2.57
CA TYR A 106 2.84 -7.34 3.00
C TYR A 106 1.53 -7.16 2.26
N ARG A 107 0.68 -8.16 2.36
CA ARG A 107 -0.72 -8.11 1.97
C ARG A 107 -1.60 -8.66 3.07
N SER A 108 -2.81 -8.16 3.16
CA SER A 108 -3.87 -8.66 4.02
C SER A 108 -5.17 -8.73 3.23
N PHE A 109 -6.01 -9.70 3.51
CA PHE A 109 -7.29 -9.90 2.85
C PHE A 109 -8.44 -9.69 3.83
N SER A 110 -9.53 -9.19 3.29
CA SER A 110 -10.83 -9.17 3.96
C SER A 110 -11.85 -9.96 3.14
N THR A 111 -12.68 -10.73 3.83
CA THR A 111 -13.81 -11.48 3.26
C THR A 111 -15.17 -10.91 3.67
N ASP A 112 -15.16 -9.81 4.42
CA ASP A 112 -16.33 -9.15 4.99
C ASP A 112 -16.36 -7.64 4.70
N ASN A 113 -15.88 -7.27 3.51
CA ASN A 113 -15.85 -5.89 3.02
C ASN A 113 -15.02 -4.92 3.87
N GLY A 114 -13.93 -5.42 4.47
CA GLY A 114 -13.01 -4.62 5.26
C GLY A 114 -13.44 -4.41 6.72
N GLU A 115 -14.39 -5.20 7.22
CA GLU A 115 -14.73 -5.18 8.66
C GLU A 115 -13.63 -5.89 9.47
N THR A 116 -13.13 -7.02 8.97
CA THR A 116 -11.98 -7.71 9.54
C THR A 116 -10.92 -8.02 8.49
N TRP A 117 -9.69 -8.22 8.95
CA TRP A 117 -8.54 -8.42 8.09
C TRP A 117 -7.72 -9.64 8.54
N SER A 118 -7.21 -10.39 7.58
CA SER A 118 -6.26 -11.45 7.87
C SER A 118 -4.95 -10.88 8.45
N GLU A 119 -4.19 -11.71 9.15
CA GLU A 119 -2.83 -11.32 9.52
C GLU A 119 -2.01 -10.99 8.26
N PRO A 120 -1.22 -9.89 8.27
CA PRO A 120 -0.39 -9.52 7.14
C PRO A 120 0.61 -10.62 6.77
N GLN A 121 0.68 -10.93 5.49
CA GLN A 121 1.55 -11.96 4.94
C GLN A 121 2.44 -11.37 3.85
N SER A 122 3.68 -11.84 3.78
CA SER A 122 4.55 -11.52 2.65
C SER A 122 3.92 -11.95 1.33
N LEU A 123 4.27 -11.25 0.26
CA LEU A 123 3.86 -11.69 -1.08
C LEU A 123 4.51 -13.03 -1.43
N PRO A 124 3.78 -13.92 -2.12
CA PRO A 124 4.36 -15.16 -2.62
C PRO A 124 5.49 -14.85 -3.62
N ASN A 125 6.32 -15.89 -3.89
CA ASN A 125 7.43 -15.84 -4.83
C ASN A 125 8.61 -14.91 -4.42
N GLY A 126 8.77 -14.67 -3.11
CA GLY A 126 9.91 -13.93 -2.58
C GLY A 126 9.91 -12.42 -2.86
N ILE A 127 8.77 -11.84 -3.20
CA ILE A 127 8.61 -10.39 -3.33
C ILE A 127 8.42 -9.81 -1.94
N ILE A 128 9.48 -9.33 -1.32
CA ILE A 128 9.50 -8.97 0.10
C ILE A 128 9.75 -7.51 0.38
N SER A 129 10.40 -6.80 -0.53
CA SER A 129 10.77 -5.40 -0.33
C SER A 129 10.11 -4.51 -1.37
N GLY A 130 9.58 -3.38 -0.95
CA GLY A 130 9.02 -2.40 -1.87
C GLY A 130 7.70 -1.81 -1.45
N SER A 131 7.07 -1.12 -2.38
CA SER A 131 5.74 -0.52 -2.24
C SER A 131 4.92 -0.76 -3.49
N VAL A 132 3.74 -1.33 -3.31
CA VAL A 132 2.72 -1.49 -4.34
C VAL A 132 1.84 -0.24 -4.32
N ARG A 133 1.53 0.30 -5.50
CA ARG A 133 0.63 1.44 -5.65
C ARG A 133 -0.63 1.02 -6.40
N GLN A 134 -1.48 1.99 -6.73
CA GLN A 134 -2.81 1.74 -7.27
C GLN A 134 -2.81 0.74 -8.42
N GLY A 135 -3.48 -0.39 -8.19
CA GLY A 135 -3.66 -1.44 -9.18
C GLY A 135 -4.83 -1.20 -10.12
N ILE A 136 -4.77 -1.84 -11.28
CA ILE A 136 -5.85 -1.88 -12.26
C ILE A 136 -6.10 -3.31 -12.71
N VAL A 137 -7.31 -3.56 -13.21
CA VAL A 137 -7.65 -4.79 -13.92
C VAL A 137 -7.54 -4.51 -15.41
N LEU A 138 -6.75 -5.32 -16.09
CA LEU A 138 -6.56 -5.21 -17.54
C LEU A 138 -7.78 -5.74 -18.30
N SER A 139 -7.91 -5.34 -19.55
CA SER A 139 -8.96 -5.82 -20.46
C SER A 139 -9.00 -7.34 -20.63
N ASN A 140 -7.88 -8.05 -20.37
CA ASN A 140 -7.79 -9.51 -20.37
C ASN A 140 -8.09 -10.17 -19.02
N GLY A 141 -8.46 -9.39 -18.00
CA GLY A 141 -8.79 -9.88 -16.65
C GLY A 141 -7.60 -10.01 -15.70
N SER A 142 -6.36 -9.83 -16.15
CA SER A 142 -5.19 -9.84 -15.25
C SER A 142 -5.20 -8.59 -14.37
N TRP A 143 -4.70 -8.71 -13.15
CA TRP A 143 -4.48 -7.53 -12.30
C TRP A 143 -3.02 -7.12 -12.37
N VAL A 144 -2.80 -5.84 -12.51
CA VAL A 144 -1.46 -5.26 -12.50
C VAL A 144 -1.37 -4.11 -11.51
N PHE A 145 -0.23 -4.04 -10.85
CA PHE A 145 0.07 -3.04 -9.85
C PHE A 145 1.43 -2.43 -10.15
N PRO A 146 1.57 -1.12 -10.17
CA PRO A 146 2.89 -0.53 -10.20
C PRO A 146 3.60 -0.81 -8.88
N ILE A 147 4.85 -1.22 -8.97
CA ILE A 147 5.69 -1.54 -7.81
C ILE A 147 7.05 -0.87 -7.95
N TYR A 148 7.57 -0.31 -6.88
CA TYR A 148 8.97 0.00 -6.77
C TYR A 148 9.57 -0.78 -5.60
N TRP A 149 10.82 -1.18 -5.75
CA TRP A 149 11.48 -2.00 -4.73
C TRP A 149 13.00 -1.84 -4.75
N GLN A 150 13.61 -2.25 -3.67
CA GLN A 150 15.04 -2.52 -3.56
C GLN A 150 15.24 -4.01 -3.32
N GLU A 151 16.30 -4.57 -3.83
CA GLU A 151 16.68 -5.92 -3.45
C GLU A 151 17.08 -5.92 -1.98
N CYS A 152 16.41 -6.74 -1.19
CA CYS A 152 16.66 -6.92 0.23
C CYS A 152 16.90 -8.40 0.51
N CYS A 153 17.82 -8.70 1.38
CA CYS A 153 18.09 -10.07 1.80
C CYS A 153 17.15 -10.48 2.93
N GLY A 154 16.39 -11.55 2.74
CA GLY A 154 15.62 -12.20 3.79
C GLY A 154 14.10 -12.13 3.61
N ALA A 155 13.42 -13.11 4.20
CA ALA A 155 11.97 -13.11 4.36
C ALA A 155 11.65 -12.58 5.77
N TRP A 156 10.68 -11.68 5.87
CA TRP A 156 10.30 -11.07 7.13
C TRP A 156 8.88 -11.49 7.50
N ASP A 157 8.76 -12.11 8.66
CA ASP A 157 7.48 -12.31 9.31
C ASP A 157 7.00 -10.95 9.88
N TRP A 158 5.71 -10.66 9.77
CA TRP A 158 5.09 -9.49 10.41
C TRP A 158 5.41 -9.38 11.91
N LYS A 159 5.55 -10.52 12.59
CA LYS A 159 5.87 -10.60 14.02
C LYS A 159 7.36 -10.45 14.34
N LEU A 160 8.24 -10.56 13.38
CA LEU A 160 9.67 -10.41 13.59
C LEU A 160 10.04 -8.95 13.67
N HIS A 161 10.55 -8.55 14.81
CA HIS A 161 10.70 -7.16 15.22
C HIS A 161 11.95 -6.47 14.71
N SER A 162 12.96 -7.18 14.33
CA SER A 162 14.22 -6.57 13.92
C SER A 162 14.61 -6.99 12.52
N VAL A 163 14.65 -6.01 11.65
CA VAL A 163 15.46 -6.12 10.43
C VAL A 163 16.90 -5.89 10.89
N PRO A 164 17.82 -6.85 10.73
CA PRO A 164 19.22 -6.56 10.98
C PRO A 164 19.64 -5.38 10.10
N ASN A 165 20.18 -4.35 10.72
CA ASN A 165 20.69 -3.14 10.04
C ASN A 165 21.90 -3.42 9.13
N ASP A 166 22.40 -4.62 9.13
CA ASP A 166 23.71 -5.00 8.64
C ASP A 166 23.74 -5.37 7.14
N GLY A 167 22.65 -5.17 6.42
CA GLY A 167 22.52 -5.63 5.04
C GLY A 167 22.05 -4.59 4.04
N ILE A 168 21.89 -3.33 4.43
CA ILE A 168 21.44 -2.29 3.50
C ILE A 168 22.65 -1.67 2.83
N ASP A 169 22.93 -2.15 1.63
CA ASP A 169 23.91 -1.49 0.76
C ASP A 169 23.32 -0.16 0.25
N GLU A 170 23.97 0.95 0.56
CA GLU A 170 23.60 2.27 0.06
C GLU A 170 23.60 2.36 -1.47
N ASN A 171 24.29 1.43 -2.13
CA ASN A 171 24.40 1.34 -3.57
C ASN A 171 23.35 0.41 -4.22
N TRP A 172 22.40 -0.14 -3.46
CA TRP A 172 21.39 -0.99 -4.06
C TRP A 172 20.53 -0.24 -5.05
N PRO A 173 20.44 -0.74 -6.28
CA PRO A 173 19.69 -0.06 -7.31
C PRO A 173 18.19 -0.09 -6.96
N PHE A 174 17.57 1.06 -7.12
CA PHE A 174 16.11 1.12 -7.12
C PHE A 174 15.58 0.49 -8.40
N ARG A 175 14.47 -0.19 -8.27
CA ARG A 175 13.75 -0.81 -9.38
C ARG A 175 12.31 -0.34 -9.36
N CYS A 176 11.76 -0.19 -10.53
CA CYS A 176 10.36 0.17 -10.73
C CYS A 176 9.81 -0.68 -11.87
N GLY A 177 8.66 -1.29 -11.67
CA GLY A 177 8.05 -2.17 -12.65
C GLY A 177 6.60 -2.48 -12.35
N VAL A 178 6.14 -3.60 -12.87
CA VAL A 178 4.77 -4.07 -12.74
C VAL A 178 4.74 -5.37 -11.98
N LEU A 179 3.94 -5.44 -10.93
CA LEU A 179 3.54 -6.66 -10.27
C LEU A 179 2.25 -7.15 -10.90
N ARG A 180 2.21 -8.39 -11.36
CA ARG A 180 1.07 -8.98 -12.05
C ARG A 180 0.58 -10.25 -11.37
N THR A 181 -0.73 -10.46 -11.43
CA THR A 181 -1.40 -11.71 -11.08
C THR A 181 -2.47 -12.05 -12.11
N GLU A 182 -2.65 -13.34 -12.37
CA GLU A 182 -3.63 -13.89 -13.30
C GLU A 182 -4.56 -14.89 -12.60
N ASP A 183 -4.39 -15.06 -11.30
CA ASP A 183 -5.09 -16.05 -10.46
C ASP A 183 -5.77 -15.40 -9.24
N ASN A 184 -6.23 -14.17 -9.40
CA ASN A 184 -6.91 -13.36 -8.37
C ASN A 184 -6.06 -13.17 -7.11
N GLY A 185 -4.76 -12.91 -7.29
CA GLY A 185 -3.86 -12.58 -6.20
C GLY A 185 -3.32 -13.79 -5.42
N LYS A 186 -3.50 -15.02 -5.90
CA LYS A 186 -2.91 -16.20 -5.26
C LYS A 186 -1.41 -16.25 -5.49
N SER A 187 -0.96 -15.94 -6.69
CA SER A 187 0.45 -15.76 -7.02
C SER A 187 0.70 -14.41 -7.66
N PHE A 188 1.94 -13.94 -7.59
CA PHE A 188 2.40 -12.70 -8.20
C PHE A 188 3.75 -12.90 -8.87
N HIS A 189 3.99 -12.16 -9.94
CA HIS A 189 5.30 -12.07 -10.56
C HIS A 189 5.58 -10.63 -10.99
N ILE A 190 6.86 -10.29 -11.08
CA ILE A 190 7.29 -9.02 -11.61
C ILE A 190 7.43 -9.14 -13.12
N GLU A 191 6.71 -8.31 -13.87
CA GLU A 191 6.73 -8.28 -15.31
C GLU A 191 7.32 -6.95 -15.81
N GLY A 192 8.56 -7.02 -16.26
CA GLY A 192 9.29 -5.83 -16.70
C GLY A 192 9.69 -4.91 -15.56
N TYR A 193 10.86 -4.32 -15.65
CA TYR A 193 11.28 -3.30 -14.72
C TYR A 193 12.40 -2.42 -15.29
N LEU A 194 12.48 -1.21 -14.75
CA LEU A 194 13.59 -0.29 -14.94
C LEU A 194 14.50 -0.31 -13.72
N LYS A 195 15.80 -0.24 -13.97
CA LYS A 195 16.80 0.08 -12.93
C LYS A 195 17.03 1.58 -12.94
N ALA A 196 17.02 2.18 -11.76
CA ALA A 196 17.32 3.58 -11.59
C ALA A 196 18.36 3.77 -10.49
N GLN A 197 19.15 4.84 -10.62
CA GLN A 197 20.11 5.22 -9.61
C GLN A 197 19.47 6.05 -8.49
N THR A 198 18.33 6.63 -8.78
CA THR A 198 17.50 7.40 -7.84
C THR A 198 16.17 6.70 -7.62
N PRO A 199 15.52 6.88 -6.47
CA PRO A 199 14.20 6.33 -6.24
C PRO A 199 13.18 6.80 -7.30
N LEU A 200 12.32 5.87 -7.73
CA LEU A 200 11.17 6.14 -8.60
C LEU A 200 9.90 5.87 -7.79
N TRP A 201 9.47 6.88 -7.07
CA TRP A 201 8.36 6.80 -6.12
C TRP A 201 6.98 6.96 -6.78
N GLU A 202 5.95 6.57 -6.04
CA GLU A 202 4.55 6.94 -6.30
C GLU A 202 4.10 6.67 -7.74
N ASN A 203 4.46 5.52 -8.24
CA ASN A 203 4.11 5.09 -9.57
C ASN A 203 2.60 5.00 -9.74
N ASN A 204 2.11 5.37 -10.90
CA ASN A 204 0.73 5.16 -11.31
C ASN A 204 0.70 4.54 -12.69
N ILE A 205 -0.30 3.68 -12.97
CA ILE A 205 -0.39 2.91 -14.20
C ILE A 205 -1.78 3.05 -14.81
N ALA A 206 -1.85 3.04 -16.13
CA ALA A 206 -3.10 2.96 -16.87
C ALA A 206 -2.94 2.11 -18.12
N GLU A 207 -3.98 1.37 -18.49
CA GLU A 207 -4.11 0.74 -19.80
C GLU A 207 -4.77 1.75 -20.76
N TYR A 208 -4.13 2.08 -21.88
CA TYR A 208 -4.66 3.04 -22.85
C TYR A 208 -5.10 2.37 -24.16
N GLU A 209 -4.55 1.20 -24.45
CA GLU A 209 -4.97 0.30 -25.52
C GLU A 209 -4.87 -1.13 -25.01
N ASN A 210 -5.56 -2.05 -25.65
CA ASN A 210 -5.60 -3.45 -25.25
C ASN A 210 -4.20 -4.04 -25.04
N GLY A 211 -3.81 -4.24 -23.79
CA GLY A 211 -2.50 -4.73 -23.39
C GLY A 211 -1.35 -3.70 -23.39
N LYS A 212 -1.61 -2.44 -23.75
CA LYS A 212 -0.59 -1.37 -23.73
C LYS A 212 -0.75 -0.52 -22.47
N LEU A 213 0.30 -0.45 -21.71
CA LEU A 213 0.34 0.25 -20.42
C LEU A 213 1.20 1.51 -20.51
N VAL A 214 0.79 2.54 -19.80
CA VAL A 214 1.60 3.72 -19.52
C VAL A 214 1.79 3.83 -18.02
N MET A 215 3.01 4.15 -17.57
CA MET A 215 3.34 4.36 -16.18
C MET A 215 3.96 5.73 -15.98
N LEU A 216 3.46 6.46 -15.01
CA LEU A 216 4.05 7.70 -14.50
C LEU A 216 4.78 7.40 -13.20
N MET A 217 5.95 8.00 -13.03
CA MET A 217 6.82 7.79 -11.88
C MET A 217 7.35 9.15 -11.40
N ARG A 218 7.34 9.36 -10.09
CA ARG A 218 8.04 10.50 -9.49
C ARG A 218 9.52 10.16 -9.33
N ALA A 219 10.40 10.88 -9.99
CA ALA A 219 11.84 10.78 -9.80
C ALA A 219 12.32 11.87 -8.83
N GLU A 220 13.24 11.52 -7.94
CA GLU A 220 13.99 12.50 -7.17
C GLU A 220 15.26 12.87 -7.97
N PHE A 221 15.35 14.15 -8.31
CA PHE A 221 16.58 14.72 -8.87
C PHE A 221 17.43 15.23 -7.70
N THR A 222 18.60 14.67 -7.56
CA THR A 222 19.62 15.16 -6.62
C THR A 222 20.46 16.29 -7.25
#